data_8d1d3f06775ec8a7ea01819ac5b74f66
#
_entry.id   8d1d3f06775ec8a7ea01819ac5b74f66
#
_cell.length_a   1.000
_cell.length_b   1.000
_cell.length_c   1.000
_cell.angle_alpha   90.00
_cell.angle_beta   90.00
_cell.angle_gamma   90.00
#
_symmetry.space_group_name_H-M   'P 1'
#
loop_
_entity.id
_entity.type
_entity.pdbx_description
1 polymer ?
#
loop_
_entity_poly.entity_id
_entity_poly.type
_entity_poly.pdbx_seq_one_letter_code
_entity_poly.pdbx_strand_id
1 'polypeptide(L)'
;MNHIETNVEIKQTEAADGMGRVLIKGSGDLASGIALRLHRAGFRILMTDIAVPTTVRRTVAFSPAVYQGRMQVEDVTGVLCDSVKVAETEIQKGNIAIMVDEKAECIHEFQPDVVVDAILAKRNLGTKITDAPFVVGVGPGFTAGEDCHCVVETKRGHYLGRCIWKGSAIPNTGIPGLIGGYGLERLIKAPVDGIFKGDVKIGAEVKKGDVVGHVNGVPVLAQIDGVVRGLLQDGVEVTAGMKSGDVDPRCDVAHCFTVSDKASSIGGGVLEAILNHRFQPHDHMPVAIVLLAAGDSRRFGENKLLTEVDGRLMYRHVTD
;
A
#
# COMPACT_ATOMS: atom_id res chain seq x y z
N MET A 1 4.63 -38.59 -39.86
CA MET A 1 4.55 -37.40 -38.99
C MET A 1 3.45 -37.66 -37.98
N ASN A 2 3.81 -38.17 -36.82
CA ASN A 2 2.84 -38.46 -35.77
C ASN A 2 2.82 -37.22 -34.82
N HIS A 3 1.67 -36.50 -34.85
CA HIS A 3 1.37 -35.50 -33.86
C HIS A 3 1.09 -36.20 -32.53
N ILE A 4 1.96 -36.02 -31.56
CA ILE A 4 1.70 -36.35 -30.17
C ILE A 4 0.97 -35.14 -29.58
N GLU A 5 -0.36 -35.19 -29.53
CA GLU A 5 -1.14 -34.29 -28.70
C GLU A 5 -1.01 -34.76 -27.27
N THR A 6 -0.16 -34.09 -26.50
CA THR A 6 -0.14 -34.21 -25.04
C THR A 6 -1.24 -33.34 -24.45
N ASN A 7 -2.40 -33.94 -24.20
CA ASN A 7 -3.43 -33.35 -23.35
C ASN A 7 -2.89 -33.25 -21.94
N VAL A 8 -2.39 -32.07 -21.58
CA VAL A 8 -2.14 -31.71 -20.19
C VAL A 8 -3.49 -31.32 -19.60
N GLU A 9 -4.16 -32.28 -18.95
CA GLU A 9 -5.26 -31.96 -18.04
C GLU A 9 -4.69 -31.09 -16.90
N ILE A 10 -4.90 -29.78 -17.01
CA ILE A 10 -4.75 -28.88 -15.86
C ILE A 10 -5.91 -29.26 -14.92
N LYS A 11 -5.64 -30.13 -13.95
CA LYS A 11 -6.51 -30.26 -12.79
C LYS A 11 -6.67 -28.85 -12.21
N GLN A 12 -7.81 -28.22 -12.43
CA GLN A 12 -8.28 -27.15 -11.57
C GLN A 12 -8.41 -27.78 -10.18
N THR A 13 -7.33 -27.71 -9.40
CA THR A 13 -7.46 -27.81 -7.95
C THR A 13 -8.46 -26.72 -7.60
N GLU A 14 -9.58 -27.13 -7.00
CA GLU A 14 -10.55 -26.25 -6.38
C GLU A 14 -9.76 -25.12 -5.74
N ALA A 15 -10.11 -23.87 -6.10
CA ALA A 15 -9.43 -22.69 -5.59
C ALA A 15 -9.72 -22.63 -4.08
N ALA A 16 -8.95 -23.42 -3.35
CA ALA A 16 -8.98 -23.45 -1.92
C ALA A 16 -8.64 -22.04 -1.46
N ASP A 17 -9.66 -21.33 -1.03
CA ASP A 17 -9.59 -20.26 -0.04
C ASP A 17 -8.67 -19.06 -0.30
N GLY A 18 -8.30 -18.77 -1.56
CA GLY A 18 -7.49 -17.61 -1.96
C GLY A 18 -6.07 -17.60 -1.36
N MET A 19 -5.36 -16.47 -1.53
CA MET A 19 -4.03 -16.25 -0.92
C MET A 19 -4.09 -15.95 0.60
N GLY A 20 -5.26 -16.11 1.25
CA GLY A 20 -5.47 -15.91 2.68
C GLY A 20 -6.11 -14.57 3.03
N ARG A 21 -6.36 -14.42 4.34
CA ARG A 21 -7.10 -13.29 4.94
C ARG A 21 -6.12 -12.31 5.56
N VAL A 22 -6.20 -11.05 5.17
CA VAL A 22 -5.32 -9.99 5.70
C VAL A 22 -6.18 -8.91 6.33
N LEU A 23 -5.89 -8.59 7.59
CA LEU A 23 -6.41 -7.41 8.25
C LEU A 23 -5.36 -6.31 8.20
N ILE A 24 -5.72 -5.13 7.68
CA ILE A 24 -4.86 -3.95 7.61
C ILE A 24 -5.41 -2.90 8.58
N LYS A 25 -4.63 -2.53 9.59
CA LYS A 25 -4.96 -1.43 10.50
C LYS A 25 -4.58 -0.10 9.84
N GLY A 26 -5.57 0.77 9.68
CA GLY A 26 -5.50 2.01 8.90
C GLY A 26 -5.96 1.84 7.46
N SER A 27 -6.58 2.89 6.88
CA SER A 27 -7.03 2.94 5.48
C SER A 27 -6.61 4.22 4.73
N GLY A 28 -5.56 4.89 5.23
CA GLY A 28 -4.90 6.02 4.57
C GLY A 28 -4.18 5.63 3.28
N ASP A 29 -3.54 6.60 2.59
CA ASP A 29 -2.95 6.41 1.27
C ASP A 29 -1.87 5.30 1.22
N LEU A 30 -1.03 5.17 2.23
CA LEU A 30 -0.02 4.11 2.26
C LEU A 30 -0.63 2.74 2.54
N ALA A 31 -1.57 2.66 3.50
CA ALA A 31 -2.33 1.45 3.78
C ALA A 31 -3.13 0.99 2.55
N SER A 32 -3.71 1.92 1.80
CA SER A 32 -4.44 1.64 0.57
C SER A 32 -3.53 1.11 -0.55
N GLY A 33 -2.31 1.63 -0.67
CA GLY A 33 -1.33 1.08 -1.60
C GLY A 33 -0.90 -0.35 -1.26
N ILE A 34 -0.80 -0.67 0.03
CA ILE A 34 -0.59 -2.04 0.52
C ILE A 34 -1.80 -2.92 0.14
N ALA A 35 -3.02 -2.44 0.49
CA ALA A 35 -4.25 -3.16 0.22
C ALA A 35 -4.43 -3.49 -1.27
N LEU A 36 -4.19 -2.52 -2.17
CA LEU A 36 -4.23 -2.72 -3.61
C LEU A 36 -3.24 -3.79 -4.08
N ARG A 37 -2.01 -3.76 -3.58
CA ARG A 37 -0.98 -4.73 -3.94
C ARG A 37 -1.37 -6.14 -3.51
N LEU A 38 -1.86 -6.30 -2.29
CA LEU A 38 -2.28 -7.58 -1.75
C LEU A 38 -3.58 -8.09 -2.42
N HIS A 39 -4.55 -7.21 -2.64
CA HIS A 39 -5.80 -7.54 -3.34
C HIS A 39 -5.54 -8.08 -4.75
N ARG A 40 -4.69 -7.40 -5.52
CA ARG A 40 -4.28 -7.84 -6.87
C ARG A 40 -3.46 -9.13 -6.86
N ALA A 41 -2.85 -9.48 -5.73
CA ALA A 41 -2.18 -10.76 -5.51
C ALA A 41 -3.13 -11.87 -5.02
N GLY A 42 -4.45 -11.59 -4.89
CA GLY A 42 -5.48 -12.58 -4.56
C GLY A 42 -5.76 -12.73 -3.05
N PHE A 43 -5.27 -11.82 -2.21
CA PHE A 43 -5.62 -11.81 -0.78
C PHE A 43 -7.01 -11.21 -0.53
N ARG A 44 -7.69 -11.70 0.50
CA ARG A 44 -8.95 -11.18 1.03
C ARG A 44 -8.65 -10.12 2.09
N ILE A 45 -9.10 -8.88 1.86
CA ILE A 45 -8.68 -7.73 2.63
C ILE A 45 -9.83 -7.14 3.45
N LEU A 46 -9.63 -7.04 4.76
CA LEU A 46 -10.38 -6.18 5.66
C LEU A 46 -9.46 -5.07 6.16
N MET A 47 -9.90 -3.82 6.07
CA MET A 47 -9.20 -2.66 6.63
C MET A 47 -10.00 -2.10 7.81
N THR A 48 -9.31 -1.58 8.82
CA THR A 48 -9.95 -0.83 9.91
C THR A 48 -9.50 0.62 9.93
N ASP A 49 -10.36 1.52 10.38
CA ASP A 49 -10.01 2.93 10.58
C ASP A 49 -10.79 3.54 11.74
N ILE A 50 -10.46 4.76 12.11
CA ILE A 50 -11.19 5.57 13.07
C ILE A 50 -12.49 6.14 12.45
N ALA A 51 -13.42 6.58 13.29
CA ALA A 51 -14.69 7.15 12.83
C ALA A 51 -14.53 8.47 12.05
N VAL A 52 -13.45 9.20 12.28
CA VAL A 52 -13.14 10.47 11.60
C VAL A 52 -11.70 10.40 11.04
N PRO A 53 -11.49 9.73 9.88
CA PRO A 53 -10.19 9.67 9.26
C PRO A 53 -9.63 11.03 8.86
N THR A 54 -8.35 11.25 9.14
CA THR A 54 -7.64 12.51 8.84
C THR A 54 -6.75 12.44 7.61
N THR A 55 -7.07 11.53 6.68
CA THR A 55 -6.31 11.33 5.45
C THR A 55 -6.44 12.53 4.52
N VAL A 56 -5.31 13.11 4.11
CA VAL A 56 -5.31 14.23 3.16
C VAL A 56 -5.33 13.78 1.70
N ARG A 57 -4.66 12.66 1.36
CA ARG A 57 -4.65 12.11 0.00
C ARG A 57 -5.87 11.22 -0.27
N ARG A 58 -7.06 11.80 -0.11
CA ARG A 58 -8.34 11.09 -0.11
C ARG A 58 -8.65 10.33 -1.40
N THR A 59 -8.21 10.85 -2.55
CA THR A 59 -8.46 10.26 -3.88
C THR A 59 -7.72 8.94 -4.13
N VAL A 60 -6.72 8.62 -3.31
CA VAL A 60 -5.91 7.38 -3.40
C VAL A 60 -5.88 6.62 -2.07
N ALA A 61 -6.94 6.80 -1.28
CA ALA A 61 -7.10 6.15 0.01
C ALA A 61 -8.51 5.56 0.14
N PHE A 62 -8.66 4.46 0.87
CA PHE A 62 -9.96 3.85 1.15
C PHE A 62 -10.67 4.49 2.34
N SER A 63 -9.97 5.27 3.18
CA SER A 63 -10.56 5.96 4.34
C SER A 63 -11.79 6.83 4.02
N PRO A 64 -11.96 7.47 2.83
CA PRO A 64 -13.18 8.17 2.53
C PRO A 64 -14.44 7.30 2.51
N ALA A 65 -14.31 5.98 2.38
CA ALA A 65 -15.46 5.08 2.50
C ALA A 65 -16.17 5.22 3.87
N VAL A 66 -15.45 5.61 4.93
CA VAL A 66 -16.02 5.87 6.26
C VAL A 66 -17.08 6.99 6.21
N TYR A 67 -16.88 7.99 5.35
CA TYR A 67 -17.80 9.13 5.21
C TYR A 67 -18.92 8.88 4.19
N GLN A 68 -18.67 8.12 3.14
CA GLN A 68 -19.56 8.02 1.98
C GLN A 68 -20.03 6.59 1.67
N GLY A 69 -19.69 5.62 2.55
CA GLY A 69 -20.07 4.22 2.44
C GLY A 69 -19.23 3.42 1.45
N ARG A 70 -18.65 4.08 0.43
CA ARG A 70 -17.87 3.42 -0.64
C ARG A 70 -16.80 4.35 -1.18
N MET A 71 -15.66 3.78 -1.57
CA MET A 71 -14.57 4.51 -2.23
C MET A 71 -13.92 3.65 -3.29
N GLN A 72 -13.67 4.23 -4.45
CA GLN A 72 -12.88 3.58 -5.50
C GLN A 72 -11.47 4.18 -5.53
N VAL A 73 -10.46 3.32 -5.47
CA VAL A 73 -9.06 3.69 -5.65
C VAL A 73 -8.53 2.90 -6.86
N GLU A 74 -8.16 3.61 -7.91
CA GLU A 74 -7.84 3.03 -9.21
C GLU A 74 -8.98 2.11 -9.70
N ASP A 75 -8.74 0.81 -9.86
CA ASP A 75 -9.70 -0.19 -10.33
C ASP A 75 -10.37 -1.00 -9.21
N VAL A 76 -10.04 -0.71 -7.94
CA VAL A 76 -10.53 -1.48 -6.78
C VAL A 76 -11.51 -0.66 -5.95
N THR A 77 -12.60 -1.30 -5.54
CA THR A 77 -13.63 -0.69 -4.69
C THR A 77 -13.44 -1.11 -3.23
N GLY A 78 -13.45 -0.12 -2.33
CA GLY A 78 -13.56 -0.32 -0.90
C GLY A 78 -14.98 0.00 -0.41
N VAL A 79 -15.54 -0.82 0.48
CA VAL A 79 -16.92 -0.72 0.98
C VAL A 79 -16.92 -0.67 2.50
N LEU A 80 -17.60 0.32 3.08
CA LEU A 80 -17.82 0.40 4.52
C LEU A 80 -18.79 -0.70 4.96
N CYS A 81 -18.41 -1.44 5.97
CA CYS A 81 -19.16 -2.55 6.54
C CYS A 81 -19.36 -2.32 8.05
N ASP A 82 -20.51 -2.68 8.56
CA ASP A 82 -20.89 -2.55 9.98
C ASP A 82 -20.55 -3.81 10.81
N SER A 83 -20.23 -4.91 10.15
CA SER A 83 -19.94 -6.19 10.78
C SER A 83 -19.00 -7.05 9.93
N VAL A 84 -18.28 -7.98 10.56
CA VAL A 84 -17.42 -8.93 9.87
C VAL A 84 -18.21 -9.77 8.87
N LYS A 85 -19.43 -10.14 9.17
CA LYS A 85 -20.32 -10.90 8.27
C LYS A 85 -20.58 -10.12 6.97
N VAL A 86 -20.85 -8.80 7.06
CA VAL A 86 -21.04 -7.94 5.88
C VAL A 86 -19.72 -7.78 5.15
N ALA A 87 -18.62 -7.60 5.88
CA ALA A 87 -17.28 -7.50 5.32
C ALA A 87 -16.90 -8.74 4.49
N GLU A 88 -17.17 -9.94 4.99
CA GLU A 88 -16.94 -11.20 4.26
C GLU A 88 -17.78 -11.27 2.97
N THR A 89 -19.01 -10.81 3.01
CA THR A 89 -19.87 -10.76 1.83
C THR A 89 -19.30 -9.81 0.76
N GLU A 90 -18.81 -8.64 1.16
CA GLU A 90 -18.20 -7.70 0.22
C GLU A 90 -16.85 -8.21 -0.34
N ILE A 91 -16.06 -8.86 0.49
CA ILE A 91 -14.80 -9.52 0.08
C ILE A 91 -15.07 -10.61 -0.97
N GLN A 92 -16.12 -11.43 -0.77
CA GLN A 92 -16.51 -12.46 -1.76
C GLN A 92 -16.94 -11.87 -3.11
N LYS A 93 -17.45 -10.63 -3.13
CA LYS A 93 -17.76 -9.88 -4.35
C LYS A 93 -16.53 -9.28 -5.03
N GLY A 94 -15.34 -9.46 -4.46
CA GLY A 94 -14.09 -8.90 -4.96
C GLY A 94 -13.81 -7.47 -4.49
N ASN A 95 -14.54 -6.96 -3.49
CA ASN A 95 -14.29 -5.67 -2.88
C ASN A 95 -13.30 -5.77 -1.71
N ILE A 96 -12.69 -4.65 -1.33
CA ILE A 96 -12.01 -4.49 -0.05
C ILE A 96 -13.04 -4.04 0.98
N ALA A 97 -13.12 -4.71 2.12
CA ALA A 97 -13.99 -4.30 3.21
C ALA A 97 -13.29 -3.27 4.10
N ILE A 98 -14.03 -2.27 4.59
CA ILE A 98 -13.56 -1.28 5.56
C ILE A 98 -14.51 -1.30 6.76
N MET A 99 -13.98 -1.25 7.98
CA MET A 99 -14.77 -1.14 9.21
C MET A 99 -14.26 0.04 10.04
N VAL A 100 -15.19 0.71 10.72
CA VAL A 100 -14.84 1.67 11.77
C VAL A 100 -14.56 0.86 13.04
N ASP A 101 -13.29 0.63 13.31
CA ASP A 101 -12.81 -0.15 14.44
C ASP A 101 -11.37 0.28 14.80
N GLU A 102 -11.26 1.31 15.60
CA GLU A 102 -9.97 1.94 15.97
C GLU A 102 -8.99 0.94 16.61
N LYS A 103 -9.52 -0.01 17.38
CA LYS A 103 -8.71 -0.99 18.11
C LYS A 103 -8.51 -2.29 17.34
N ALA A 104 -9.18 -2.43 16.19
CA ALA A 104 -9.21 -3.65 15.39
C ALA A 104 -9.73 -4.86 16.21
N GLU A 105 -10.80 -4.66 17.02
CA GLU A 105 -11.41 -5.72 17.82
C GLU A 105 -12.05 -6.81 16.93
N CYS A 106 -12.40 -6.45 15.68
CA CYS A 106 -12.89 -7.39 14.67
C CYS A 106 -11.90 -8.52 14.34
N ILE A 107 -10.64 -8.42 14.77
CA ILE A 107 -9.60 -9.45 14.57
C ILE A 107 -10.04 -10.81 15.12
N HIS A 108 -10.76 -10.81 16.24
CA HIS A 108 -11.21 -12.04 16.92
C HIS A 108 -12.29 -12.79 16.14
N GLU A 109 -13.12 -12.08 15.39
CA GLU A 109 -14.17 -12.67 14.54
C GLU A 109 -13.64 -12.93 13.13
N PHE A 110 -12.90 -11.97 12.56
CA PHE A 110 -12.34 -12.08 11.21
C PHE A 110 -11.25 -13.15 11.11
N GLN A 111 -10.49 -13.43 12.17
CA GLN A 111 -9.39 -14.42 12.24
C GLN A 111 -8.43 -14.34 11.03
N PRO A 112 -7.70 -13.24 10.87
CA PRO A 112 -6.79 -13.07 9.74
C PRO A 112 -5.57 -13.99 9.86
N ASP A 113 -5.05 -14.45 8.71
CA ASP A 113 -3.75 -15.11 8.64
C ASP A 113 -2.60 -14.12 8.87
N VAL A 114 -2.85 -12.86 8.47
CA VAL A 114 -1.88 -11.77 8.54
C VAL A 114 -2.53 -10.50 9.07
N VAL A 115 -1.85 -9.84 10.01
CA VAL A 115 -2.14 -8.45 10.40
C VAL A 115 -1.05 -7.54 9.89
N VAL A 116 -1.45 -6.44 9.24
CA VAL A 116 -0.54 -5.37 8.79
C VAL A 116 -0.91 -4.09 9.52
N ASP A 117 -0.06 -3.58 10.40
CA ASP A 117 -0.27 -2.27 10.99
C ASP A 117 0.33 -1.19 10.10
N ALA A 118 -0.56 -0.48 9.40
CA ALA A 118 -0.26 0.62 8.49
C ALA A 118 -0.93 1.94 8.91
N ILE A 119 -1.18 2.12 10.22
CA ILE A 119 -1.72 3.37 10.79
C ILE A 119 -0.72 4.51 10.62
N LEU A 120 0.59 4.21 10.68
CA LEU A 120 1.69 5.18 10.55
C LEU A 120 1.72 6.24 11.65
N ALA A 121 1.30 5.88 12.84
CA ALA A 121 1.34 6.75 14.04
C ALA A 121 2.75 7.05 14.55
N LYS A 122 3.80 6.44 13.96
CA LYS A 122 5.20 6.56 14.34
C LYS A 122 5.52 6.02 15.75
N ARG A 123 4.57 5.33 16.31
CA ARG A 123 4.61 4.57 17.56
C ARG A 123 3.62 3.40 17.44
N ASN A 124 3.90 2.32 18.13
CA ASN A 124 2.94 1.21 18.25
C ASN A 124 1.73 1.65 19.10
N LEU A 125 0.53 1.48 18.56
CA LEU A 125 -0.75 1.78 19.22
C LEU A 125 -1.43 0.52 19.78
N GLY A 126 -0.67 -0.52 20.13
CA GLY A 126 -1.16 -1.73 20.75
C GLY A 126 -1.17 -2.97 19.86
N THR A 127 -0.53 -2.93 18.70
CA THR A 127 -0.30 -4.11 17.87
C THR A 127 0.71 -5.04 18.54
N LYS A 128 0.40 -6.33 18.58
CA LYS A 128 1.21 -7.38 19.20
C LYS A 128 1.59 -8.42 18.17
N ILE A 129 2.76 -9.01 18.34
CA ILE A 129 3.24 -10.12 17.49
C ILE A 129 2.28 -11.32 17.49
N THR A 130 1.41 -11.42 18.50
CA THR A 130 0.41 -12.49 18.69
C THR A 130 -0.95 -12.17 18.09
N ASP A 131 -1.15 -11.02 17.44
CA ASP A 131 -2.45 -10.62 16.88
C ASP A 131 -2.87 -11.50 15.69
N ALA A 132 -1.93 -12.16 15.04
CA ALA A 132 -2.15 -13.14 13.97
C ALA A 132 -0.96 -14.10 13.85
N PRO A 133 -1.07 -15.20 13.08
CA PRO A 133 0.06 -16.07 12.75
C PRO A 133 1.25 -15.30 12.16
N PHE A 134 0.99 -14.23 11.41
CA PHE A 134 2.01 -13.33 10.91
C PHE A 134 1.60 -11.85 11.06
N VAL A 135 2.47 -11.05 11.66
CA VAL A 135 2.23 -9.61 11.92
C VAL A 135 3.32 -8.79 11.28
N VAL A 136 2.94 -7.77 10.51
CA VAL A 136 3.83 -6.82 9.83
C VAL A 136 3.59 -5.41 10.35
N GLY A 137 4.64 -4.76 10.86
CA GLY A 137 4.63 -3.35 11.22
C GLY A 137 5.13 -2.48 10.05
N VAL A 138 4.43 -1.38 9.74
CA VAL A 138 4.81 -0.49 8.63
C VAL A 138 5.44 0.78 9.16
N GLY A 139 6.75 0.94 8.95
CA GLY A 139 7.52 2.12 9.33
C GLY A 139 7.99 2.14 10.79
N PRO A 140 8.41 3.32 11.28
CA PRO A 140 8.94 3.47 12.64
C PRO A 140 7.86 3.33 13.70
N GLY A 141 8.24 2.80 14.84
CA GLY A 141 7.37 2.55 15.99
C GLY A 141 7.23 1.07 16.32
N PHE A 142 7.77 0.19 15.48
CA PHE A 142 7.77 -1.26 15.67
C PHE A 142 9.19 -1.80 15.74
N THR A 143 9.36 -2.90 16.48
CA THR A 143 10.58 -3.69 16.55
C THR A 143 10.26 -5.12 16.11
N ALA A 144 10.88 -5.59 15.03
CA ALA A 144 10.73 -6.97 14.56
C ALA A 144 11.33 -7.95 15.59
N GLY A 145 10.56 -8.98 15.92
CA GLY A 145 10.85 -9.96 16.97
C GLY A 145 10.26 -9.60 18.35
N GLU A 146 9.69 -8.40 18.50
CA GLU A 146 9.05 -7.93 19.74
C GLU A 146 7.56 -7.59 19.48
N ASP A 147 7.31 -6.56 18.67
CA ASP A 147 5.96 -6.06 18.35
C ASP A 147 5.31 -6.82 17.18
N CYS A 148 6.13 -7.25 16.23
CA CYS A 148 5.74 -7.88 14.98
C CYS A 148 6.82 -8.84 14.48
N HIS A 149 6.52 -9.64 13.46
CA HIS A 149 7.46 -10.57 12.86
C HIS A 149 8.39 -9.87 11.86
N CYS A 150 7.90 -8.86 11.15
CA CYS A 150 8.65 -8.09 10.17
C CYS A 150 8.24 -6.63 10.21
N VAL A 151 9.21 -5.73 10.02
CA VAL A 151 8.97 -4.30 9.82
C VAL A 151 9.29 -3.93 8.38
N VAL A 152 8.42 -3.13 7.72
CA VAL A 152 8.68 -2.62 6.38
C VAL A 152 9.09 -1.15 6.43
N GLU A 153 10.26 -0.83 5.85
CA GLU A 153 10.83 0.52 5.84
C GLU A 153 9.99 1.50 5.01
N THR A 154 9.71 2.66 5.58
CA THR A 154 8.89 3.70 4.94
C THR A 154 9.65 5.00 4.62
N LYS A 155 10.90 5.15 5.05
CA LYS A 155 11.71 6.32 4.73
C LYS A 155 12.08 6.32 3.24
N ARG A 156 11.80 7.43 2.55
CA ARG A 156 12.25 7.59 1.15
C ARG A 156 13.76 7.47 1.03
N GLY A 157 14.21 6.80 -0.02
CA GLY A 157 15.62 6.55 -0.30
C GLY A 157 15.88 5.08 -0.60
N HIS A 158 17.13 4.67 -0.49
CA HIS A 158 17.63 3.35 -0.90
C HIS A 158 16.93 2.16 -0.23
N TYR A 159 16.44 2.33 0.99
CA TYR A 159 15.85 1.25 1.77
C TYR A 159 14.31 1.23 1.77
N LEU A 160 13.66 2.12 1.02
CA LEU A 160 12.19 2.19 0.95
C LEU A 160 11.59 0.84 0.54
N GLY A 161 10.64 0.34 1.33
CA GLY A 161 9.95 -0.93 1.11
C GLY A 161 10.72 -2.17 1.55
N ARG A 162 11.92 -2.03 2.12
CA ARG A 162 12.74 -3.17 2.56
C ARG A 162 12.14 -3.85 3.78
N CYS A 163 12.11 -5.19 3.77
CA CYS A 163 11.77 -6.02 4.92
C CYS A 163 12.91 -6.03 5.95
N ILE A 164 12.56 -5.82 7.21
CA ILE A 164 13.44 -5.82 8.37
C ILE A 164 12.95 -6.93 9.31
N TRP A 165 13.72 -8.00 9.40
CA TRP A 165 13.39 -9.19 10.20
C TRP A 165 13.93 -9.12 11.64
N LYS A 166 14.80 -8.15 11.94
CA LYS A 166 15.35 -7.90 13.26
C LYS A 166 15.63 -6.42 13.46
N GLY A 167 15.08 -5.85 14.52
CA GLY A 167 15.21 -4.42 14.84
C GLY A 167 14.08 -3.57 14.22
N SER A 168 14.32 -2.28 14.04
CA SER A 168 13.31 -1.27 13.72
C SER A 168 13.62 -0.53 12.43
N ALA A 169 12.60 0.08 11.82
CA ALA A 169 12.76 1.01 10.71
C ALA A 169 13.50 2.28 11.15
N ILE A 170 14.05 3.01 10.19
CA ILE A 170 14.75 4.27 10.43
C ILE A 170 13.81 5.25 11.15
N PRO A 171 14.24 5.87 12.26
CA PRO A 171 13.40 6.79 13.01
C PRO A 171 12.85 7.94 12.15
N ASN A 172 11.63 8.36 12.47
CA ASN A 172 11.01 9.48 11.79
C ASN A 172 11.75 10.80 12.12
N THR A 173 12.13 11.53 11.09
CA THR A 173 12.81 12.83 11.24
C THR A 173 11.83 14.00 11.36
N GLY A 174 10.53 13.80 11.14
CA GLY A 174 9.53 14.87 11.02
C GLY A 174 9.64 15.71 9.75
N ILE A 175 10.67 15.51 8.95
CA ILE A 175 10.91 16.27 7.70
C ILE A 175 10.39 15.46 6.51
N PRO A 176 9.43 16.01 5.73
CA PRO A 176 8.97 15.37 4.50
C PRO A 176 10.09 15.23 3.48
N GLY A 177 10.07 14.13 2.72
CA GLY A 177 11.00 14.00 1.60
C GLY A 177 10.78 15.09 0.55
N LEU A 178 11.87 15.52 -0.09
CA LEU A 178 11.83 16.53 -1.15
C LEU A 178 11.07 16.00 -2.39
N ILE A 179 10.20 16.84 -2.94
CA ILE A 179 9.54 16.64 -4.24
C ILE A 179 9.69 17.95 -5.01
N GLY A 180 10.29 17.91 -6.19
CA GLY A 180 10.53 19.12 -7.00
C GLY A 180 11.34 20.20 -6.26
N GLY A 181 12.22 19.82 -5.33
CA GLY A 181 13.00 20.75 -4.51
C GLY A 181 12.32 21.27 -3.24
N TYR A 182 11.04 20.97 -3.03
CA TYR A 182 10.26 21.46 -1.89
C TYR A 182 10.03 20.35 -0.84
N GLY A 183 10.10 20.70 0.44
CA GLY A 183 9.88 19.83 1.59
C GLY A 183 8.65 20.22 2.40
N LEU A 184 8.86 21.01 3.46
CA LEU A 184 7.78 21.49 4.35
C LEU A 184 6.85 22.49 3.68
N GLU A 185 7.33 23.23 2.70
CA GLU A 185 6.60 24.24 1.95
C GLU A 185 5.42 23.65 1.15
N ARG A 186 5.48 22.37 0.83
CA ARG A 186 4.37 21.67 0.15
C ARG A 186 3.18 21.44 1.05
N LEU A 187 3.36 21.53 2.38
CA LEU A 187 2.30 21.22 3.32
C LEU A 187 1.33 22.39 3.45
N ILE A 188 0.06 22.12 3.25
CA ILE A 188 -1.03 22.98 3.68
C ILE A 188 -1.29 22.66 5.15
N LYS A 189 -1.30 23.67 6.02
CA LYS A 189 -1.50 23.52 7.47
C LYS A 189 -2.66 24.36 7.95
N ALA A 190 -3.40 23.85 8.94
CA ALA A 190 -4.43 24.60 9.63
C ALA A 190 -3.80 25.84 10.34
N PRO A 191 -4.33 27.04 10.13
CA PRO A 191 -3.79 28.25 10.77
C PRO A 191 -4.21 28.38 12.23
N VAL A 192 -5.34 27.82 12.61
CA VAL A 192 -5.96 27.87 13.95
C VAL A 192 -6.64 26.53 14.26
N ASP A 193 -7.02 26.35 15.52
CA ASP A 193 -7.90 25.24 15.92
C ASP A 193 -9.33 25.47 15.37
N GLY A 194 -10.03 24.41 15.00
CA GLY A 194 -11.41 24.49 14.56
C GLY A 194 -11.79 23.44 13.52
N ILE A 195 -12.87 23.72 12.80
CA ILE A 195 -13.41 22.82 11.78
C ILE A 195 -12.88 23.22 10.40
N PHE A 196 -12.27 22.25 9.71
CA PHE A 196 -11.76 22.44 8.36
C PHE A 196 -12.88 22.38 7.32
N LYS A 197 -12.82 23.29 6.33
CA LYS A 197 -13.65 23.29 5.13
C LYS A 197 -12.78 23.61 3.92
N GLY A 198 -12.79 22.75 2.90
CA GLY A 198 -12.07 22.95 1.64
C GLY A 198 -12.86 23.82 0.66
N ASP A 199 -12.18 24.74 -0.02
CA ASP A 199 -12.75 25.59 -1.06
C ASP A 199 -12.37 25.14 -2.47
N VAL A 200 -11.35 24.28 -2.57
CA VAL A 200 -10.85 23.72 -3.84
C VAL A 200 -10.94 22.19 -3.81
N LYS A 201 -10.91 21.60 -4.98
CA LYS A 201 -10.86 20.12 -5.12
C LYS A 201 -9.42 19.63 -5.25
N ILE A 202 -9.18 18.38 -4.85
CA ILE A 202 -7.93 17.68 -5.19
C ILE A 202 -7.82 17.63 -6.73
N GLY A 203 -6.64 17.98 -7.27
CA GLY A 203 -6.41 18.15 -8.70
C GLY A 203 -6.48 19.60 -9.17
N ALA A 204 -6.94 20.55 -8.35
CA ALA A 204 -6.94 21.97 -8.71
C ALA A 204 -5.52 22.54 -8.74
N GLU A 205 -5.22 23.36 -9.75
CA GLU A 205 -4.03 24.19 -9.80
C GLU A 205 -4.16 25.39 -8.88
N VAL A 206 -3.11 25.72 -8.16
CA VAL A 206 -3.05 26.84 -7.21
C VAL A 206 -1.73 27.57 -7.32
N LYS A 207 -1.75 28.86 -6.97
CA LYS A 207 -0.58 29.71 -6.80
C LYS A 207 -0.29 29.90 -5.33
N LYS A 208 0.97 30.19 -5.00
CA LYS A 208 1.36 30.60 -3.65
C LYS A 208 0.49 31.76 -3.18
N GLY A 209 -0.15 31.61 -2.03
CA GLY A 209 -1.04 32.58 -1.43
C GLY A 209 -2.52 32.38 -1.76
N ASP A 210 -2.88 31.48 -2.70
CA ASP A 210 -4.27 31.15 -2.97
C ASP A 210 -4.93 30.51 -1.75
N VAL A 211 -6.21 30.85 -1.52
CA VAL A 211 -7.03 30.23 -0.48
C VAL A 211 -7.49 28.85 -0.96
N VAL A 212 -7.17 27.83 -0.19
CA VAL A 212 -7.53 26.43 -0.50
C VAL A 212 -8.61 25.86 0.43
N GLY A 213 -8.95 26.61 1.47
CA GLY A 213 -9.97 26.27 2.44
C GLY A 213 -9.99 27.27 3.60
N HIS A 214 -10.80 26.97 4.62
CA HIS A 214 -10.92 27.76 5.82
C HIS A 214 -10.96 26.86 7.07
N VAL A 215 -10.53 27.42 8.21
CA VAL A 215 -10.77 26.86 9.54
C VAL A 215 -11.47 27.92 10.37
N ASN A 216 -12.73 27.72 10.75
CA ASN A 216 -13.55 28.68 11.46
C ASN A 216 -13.52 30.10 10.82
N GLY A 217 -13.55 30.19 9.47
CA GLY A 217 -13.49 31.40 8.71
C GLY A 217 -12.10 31.99 8.48
N VAL A 218 -11.05 31.45 9.10
CA VAL A 218 -9.66 31.85 8.85
C VAL A 218 -9.13 31.15 7.60
N PRO A 219 -8.58 31.86 6.59
CA PRO A 219 -8.15 31.25 5.34
C PRO A 219 -6.95 30.35 5.51
N VAL A 220 -6.99 29.22 4.84
CA VAL A 220 -5.88 28.25 4.70
C VAL A 220 -5.24 28.46 3.34
N LEU A 221 -3.94 28.74 3.30
CA LEU A 221 -3.25 29.19 2.09
C LEU A 221 -2.32 28.12 1.52
N ALA A 222 -2.24 28.04 0.18
CA ALA A 222 -1.18 27.35 -0.52
C ALA A 222 0.16 28.08 -0.29
N GLN A 223 1.21 27.32 0.05
CA GLN A 223 2.54 27.89 0.34
C GLN A 223 3.45 27.94 -0.87
N ILE A 224 3.09 27.20 -1.93
CA ILE A 224 3.83 27.12 -3.21
C ILE A 224 2.84 27.02 -4.38
N ASP A 225 3.32 27.30 -5.59
CA ASP A 225 2.62 26.99 -6.83
C ASP A 225 2.56 25.48 -7.03
N GLY A 226 1.48 24.97 -7.61
CA GLY A 226 1.36 23.55 -7.95
C GLY A 226 -0.07 23.06 -8.03
N VAL A 227 -0.23 21.74 -7.94
CA VAL A 227 -1.55 21.08 -7.91
C VAL A 227 -1.86 20.62 -6.48
N VAL A 228 -3.05 20.88 -5.99
CA VAL A 228 -3.55 20.36 -4.71
C VAL A 228 -3.67 18.84 -4.80
N ARG A 229 -2.69 18.13 -4.25
CA ARG A 229 -2.60 16.67 -4.29
C ARG A 229 -3.32 15.99 -3.15
N GLY A 230 -3.55 16.71 -2.10
CA GLY A 230 -4.27 16.23 -0.93
C GLY A 230 -4.92 17.36 -0.17
N LEU A 231 -6.09 17.07 0.38
CA LEU A 231 -6.87 18.01 1.20
C LEU A 231 -7.74 17.20 2.17
N LEU A 232 -7.84 17.64 3.42
CA LEU A 232 -8.70 17.00 4.42
C LEU A 232 -10.18 16.99 3.97
N GLN A 233 -10.92 16.06 4.56
CA GLN A 233 -12.39 16.04 4.45
C GLN A 233 -12.98 17.24 5.17
N ASP A 234 -14.04 17.81 4.60
CA ASP A 234 -14.83 18.85 5.26
C ASP A 234 -15.43 18.34 6.57
N GLY A 235 -15.47 19.19 7.58
CA GLY A 235 -16.01 18.84 8.89
C GLY A 235 -15.00 18.21 9.86
N VAL A 236 -13.76 17.93 9.43
CA VAL A 236 -12.73 17.40 10.31
C VAL A 236 -12.26 18.48 11.27
N GLU A 237 -12.23 18.17 12.58
CA GLU A 237 -11.62 19.00 13.60
C GLU A 237 -10.09 19.00 13.47
N VAL A 238 -9.50 20.17 13.46
CA VAL A 238 -8.05 20.36 13.29
C VAL A 238 -7.49 21.25 14.40
N THR A 239 -6.21 21.04 14.70
CA THR A 239 -5.44 21.92 15.58
C THR A 239 -4.47 22.78 14.76
N ALA A 240 -4.10 23.95 15.29
CA ALA A 240 -3.14 24.82 14.65
C ALA A 240 -1.83 24.08 14.31
N GLY A 241 -1.37 24.23 13.05
CA GLY A 241 -0.21 23.54 12.54
C GLY A 241 -0.46 22.11 12.03
N MET A 242 -1.66 21.54 12.25
CA MET A 242 -2.02 20.22 11.72
C MET A 242 -1.97 20.22 10.20
N LYS A 243 -1.40 19.17 9.61
CA LYS A 243 -1.38 18.98 8.17
C LYS A 243 -2.80 18.80 7.64
N SER A 244 -3.26 19.76 6.85
CA SER A 244 -4.61 19.78 6.25
C SER A 244 -4.60 19.53 4.74
N GLY A 245 -3.42 19.47 4.11
CA GLY A 245 -3.28 19.17 2.69
C GLY A 245 -1.83 19.09 2.22
N ASP A 246 -1.69 18.96 0.90
CA ASP A 246 -0.40 18.81 0.22
C ASP A 246 -0.50 19.39 -1.20
N VAL A 247 0.47 20.26 -1.60
CA VAL A 247 0.61 20.79 -2.97
C VAL A 247 1.76 20.08 -3.65
N ASP A 248 1.54 19.60 -4.87
CA ASP A 248 2.59 18.98 -5.69
C ASP A 248 3.13 19.97 -6.73
N PRO A 249 4.40 20.40 -6.62
CA PRO A 249 4.98 21.38 -7.52
C PRO A 249 5.26 20.84 -8.93
N ARG A 250 5.14 19.53 -9.14
CA ARG A 250 5.31 18.91 -10.46
C ARG A 250 4.14 19.16 -11.40
N CYS A 251 3.01 19.63 -10.89
CA CYS A 251 1.80 20.00 -11.64
C CYS A 251 1.23 18.86 -12.50
N ASP A 252 1.46 17.60 -12.13
CA ASP A 252 0.87 16.44 -12.79
C ASP A 252 -0.39 15.99 -12.05
N VAL A 253 -1.55 16.29 -12.63
CA VAL A 253 -2.87 15.97 -12.06
C VAL A 253 -3.08 14.47 -11.90
N ALA A 254 -2.49 13.63 -12.78
CA ALA A 254 -2.60 12.17 -12.67
C ALA A 254 -2.01 11.65 -11.35
N HIS A 255 -1.02 12.32 -10.78
CA HIS A 255 -0.45 11.98 -9.48
C HIS A 255 -1.42 12.16 -8.30
N CYS A 256 -2.53 12.89 -8.52
CA CYS A 256 -3.58 13.04 -7.50
C CYS A 256 -4.48 11.81 -7.40
N PHE A 257 -4.58 11.02 -8.48
CA PHE A 257 -5.56 9.93 -8.63
C PHE A 257 -4.92 8.55 -8.75
N THR A 258 -3.60 8.47 -8.69
CA THR A 258 -2.84 7.21 -8.76
C THR A 258 -2.02 6.99 -7.49
N VAL A 259 -1.88 5.73 -7.11
CA VAL A 259 -1.06 5.33 -5.95
C VAL A 259 0.40 5.70 -6.19
N SER A 260 1.03 6.29 -5.17
CA SER A 260 2.41 6.77 -5.30
C SER A 260 3.44 5.64 -5.36
N ASP A 261 4.62 5.96 -5.94
CA ASP A 261 5.84 5.15 -5.87
C ASP A 261 6.12 4.63 -4.45
N LYS A 262 5.99 5.51 -3.45
CA LYS A 262 6.19 5.17 -2.05
C LYS A 262 5.20 4.10 -1.57
N ALA A 263 3.91 4.29 -1.83
CA ALA A 263 2.87 3.36 -1.41
C ALA A 263 3.02 2.01 -2.13
N SER A 264 3.35 2.03 -3.43
CA SER A 264 3.61 0.82 -4.23
C SER A 264 4.83 0.05 -3.74
N SER A 265 5.92 0.75 -3.38
CA SER A 265 7.15 0.14 -2.87
C SER A 265 6.91 -0.53 -1.51
N ILE A 266 6.21 0.17 -0.59
CA ILE A 266 5.85 -0.37 0.73
C ILE A 266 4.93 -1.59 0.56
N GLY A 267 3.92 -1.51 -0.32
CA GLY A 267 3.03 -2.63 -0.61
C GLY A 267 3.78 -3.84 -1.18
N GLY A 268 4.81 -3.61 -2.00
CA GLY A 268 5.73 -4.66 -2.47
C GLY A 268 6.49 -5.33 -1.32
N GLY A 269 7.02 -4.54 -0.38
CA GLY A 269 7.71 -5.06 0.80
C GLY A 269 6.79 -5.88 1.72
N VAL A 270 5.54 -5.43 1.93
CA VAL A 270 4.56 -6.21 2.71
C VAL A 270 4.23 -7.53 2.02
N LEU A 271 4.01 -7.52 0.70
CA LEU A 271 3.78 -8.74 -0.07
C LEU A 271 4.99 -9.69 0.02
N GLU A 272 6.21 -9.18 -0.14
CA GLU A 272 7.45 -9.96 0.03
C GLU A 272 7.52 -10.60 1.41
N ALA A 273 7.25 -9.83 2.48
CA ALA A 273 7.26 -10.35 3.85
C ALA A 273 6.27 -11.50 4.05
N ILE A 274 5.04 -11.36 3.54
CA ILE A 274 4.00 -12.39 3.64
C ILE A 274 4.42 -13.65 2.86
N LEU A 275 4.90 -13.49 1.64
CA LEU A 275 5.33 -14.61 0.82
C LEU A 275 6.55 -15.32 1.41
N ASN A 276 7.53 -14.57 1.94
CA ASN A 276 8.69 -15.13 2.62
C ASN A 276 8.29 -15.97 3.85
N HIS A 277 7.32 -15.47 4.65
CA HIS A 277 6.80 -16.23 5.79
C HIS A 277 6.07 -17.51 5.35
N ARG A 278 5.26 -17.43 4.28
CA ARG A 278 4.47 -18.56 3.77
C ARG A 278 5.29 -19.65 3.11
N PHE A 279 6.26 -19.21 2.33
CA PHE A 279 7.10 -20.08 1.54
C PHE A 279 8.52 -20.03 2.10
N GLN A 280 8.71 -20.68 3.27
CA GLN A 280 10.05 -20.82 3.82
C GLN A 280 10.98 -21.42 2.75
N PRO A 281 12.27 -20.99 2.67
CA PRO A 281 13.21 -21.44 1.61
C PRO A 281 13.37 -22.95 1.46
N HIS A 282 12.80 -23.73 2.37
CA HIS A 282 12.82 -25.19 2.37
C HIS A 282 11.55 -25.84 1.81
N ASP A 283 10.49 -25.07 1.58
CA ASP A 283 9.30 -25.57 0.91
C ASP A 283 9.54 -25.45 -0.59
N HIS A 284 9.89 -26.57 -1.22
CA HIS A 284 10.07 -26.67 -2.65
C HIS A 284 8.75 -26.36 -3.36
N MET A 285 8.46 -25.07 -3.61
CA MET A 285 7.43 -24.73 -4.58
C MET A 285 7.91 -25.21 -5.95
N PRO A 286 7.13 -26.00 -6.66
CA PRO A 286 7.45 -26.32 -8.05
C PRO A 286 7.39 -25.02 -8.87
N VAL A 287 8.54 -24.43 -9.16
CA VAL A 287 8.65 -23.28 -10.04
C VAL A 287 8.92 -23.80 -11.44
N ALA A 288 7.97 -23.63 -12.35
CA ALA A 288 8.18 -23.87 -13.77
C ALA A 288 8.89 -22.65 -14.36
N ILE A 289 10.15 -22.81 -14.75
CA ILE A 289 10.89 -21.78 -15.49
C ILE A 289 10.69 -22.05 -16.97
N VAL A 290 10.01 -21.13 -17.66
CA VAL A 290 9.91 -21.12 -19.13
C VAL A 290 11.07 -20.28 -19.67
N LEU A 291 12.11 -20.95 -20.18
CA LEU A 291 13.22 -20.29 -20.85
C LEU A 291 12.84 -20.00 -22.32
N LEU A 292 12.58 -18.75 -22.66
CA LEU A 292 12.36 -18.33 -24.05
C LEU A 292 13.70 -18.27 -24.78
N ALA A 293 14.00 -19.32 -25.55
CA ALA A 293 15.25 -19.46 -26.31
C ALA A 293 15.17 -18.95 -27.77
N ALA A 294 14.17 -18.14 -28.11
CA ALA A 294 13.85 -17.72 -29.47
C ALA A 294 14.51 -16.38 -29.89
N GLY A 295 15.69 -16.09 -29.42
CA GLY A 295 16.46 -14.90 -29.82
C GLY A 295 17.31 -15.15 -31.07
N ASP A 296 17.00 -14.45 -32.18
CA ASP A 296 17.81 -14.43 -33.39
C ASP A 296 19.11 -13.67 -33.10
N SER A 297 20.17 -14.41 -32.70
CA SER A 297 21.47 -13.82 -32.28
C SER A 297 22.28 -13.33 -33.48
N ARG A 298 21.71 -12.45 -34.36
CA ARG A 298 22.29 -11.99 -35.63
C ARG A 298 23.71 -11.40 -35.52
N ARG A 299 24.07 -10.87 -34.34
CA ARG A 299 25.41 -10.35 -34.07
C ARG A 299 26.42 -11.41 -33.69
N PHE A 300 25.97 -12.62 -33.33
CA PHE A 300 26.79 -13.70 -32.85
C PHE A 300 27.00 -14.79 -33.92
N GLY A 301 26.25 -14.74 -35.01
CA GLY A 301 26.33 -15.67 -36.14
C GLY A 301 25.61 -17.02 -35.91
N GLU A 302 25.31 -17.37 -34.66
CA GLU A 302 24.63 -18.58 -34.26
C GLU A 302 23.78 -18.37 -33.00
N ASN A 303 22.94 -19.33 -32.64
CA ASN A 303 22.09 -19.22 -31.44
C ASN A 303 22.94 -19.34 -30.18
N LYS A 304 23.12 -18.24 -29.46
CA LYS A 304 23.93 -18.15 -28.22
C LYS A 304 23.57 -19.21 -27.18
N LEU A 305 22.30 -19.59 -27.09
CA LEU A 305 21.83 -20.55 -26.08
C LEU A 305 22.34 -21.96 -26.35
N LEU A 306 22.67 -22.27 -27.60
CA LEU A 306 23.21 -23.54 -28.04
C LEU A 306 24.74 -23.53 -28.10
N THR A 307 25.40 -22.42 -27.78
CA THR A 307 26.86 -22.32 -27.71
C THR A 307 27.35 -23.00 -26.43
N GLU A 308 28.39 -23.80 -26.54
CA GLU A 308 29.02 -24.42 -25.39
C GLU A 308 29.94 -23.45 -24.67
N VAL A 309 29.79 -23.35 -23.34
CA VAL A 309 30.67 -22.62 -22.45
C VAL A 309 31.12 -23.64 -21.37
N ASP A 310 32.40 -23.77 -21.18
CA ASP A 310 32.99 -24.75 -20.23
C ASP A 310 32.43 -26.19 -20.37
N GLY A 311 32.20 -26.62 -21.61
CA GLY A 311 31.69 -27.97 -21.92
C GLY A 311 30.22 -28.18 -21.66
N ARG A 312 29.43 -27.10 -21.45
CA ARG A 312 27.98 -27.13 -21.30
C ARG A 312 27.31 -26.09 -22.20
N LEU A 313 26.14 -26.43 -22.72
CA LEU A 313 25.32 -25.46 -23.47
C LEU A 313 24.94 -24.27 -22.58
N MET A 314 25.02 -23.04 -23.08
CA MET A 314 24.82 -21.80 -22.30
C MET A 314 23.48 -21.78 -21.54
N TYR A 315 22.38 -22.28 -22.13
CA TYR A 315 21.10 -22.34 -21.44
C TYR A 315 21.13 -23.24 -20.20
N ARG A 316 21.99 -24.26 -20.15
CA ARG A 316 22.14 -25.16 -19.00
C ARG A 316 22.79 -24.50 -17.78
N HIS A 317 23.59 -23.44 -17.98
CA HIS A 317 24.12 -22.65 -16.87
C HIS A 317 23.06 -21.84 -16.12
N VAL A 318 21.85 -21.73 -16.69
CA VAL A 318 20.72 -21.02 -16.09
C VAL A 318 19.67 -21.98 -15.52
N THR A 319 19.63 -23.23 -16.00
CA THR A 319 18.59 -24.20 -15.64
C THR A 319 19.04 -25.28 -14.64
N ASP A 320 20.32 -25.51 -14.49
CA ASP A 320 20.93 -26.41 -13.50
C ASP A 320 21.39 -25.62 -12.25
#